data_b9a6488439d91321c8a9078d7bf33d91
#
_entry.id   b9a6488439d91321c8a9078d7bf33d91
#
_cell.length_a   1.000
_cell.length_b   1.000
_cell.length_c   1.000
_cell.angle_alpha   90.00
_cell.angle_beta   90.00
_cell.angle_gamma   90.00
#
_symmetry.space_group_name_H-M   'P 1'
#
loop_
_entity.id
_entity.type
_entity.pdbx_description
1 polymer ?
#
loop_
_entity_poly.entity_id
_entity_poly.type
_entity_poly.pdbx_seq_one_letter_code
_entity_poly.pdbx_strand_id
1 'polypeptide(L)'
;YLISTISKYSSRSRERARNEKSYAIDVAFMDKRENAFSGENLGWRLETIVYLELLRRKAGTENDIYYYQGRSAEADFVVCDGNKTLAVYQVSYDISNDKTRKREIKGCIAGAKATKCDNLFLITDHESEVIEEDGYTIQVIPIWEWLTREAYKHPISHAIEN
;
A
#
# COMPACT_ATOMS: atom_id res chain seq x y z
N TYR A 1 -2.82 19.92 10.34
CA TYR A 1 -2.75 18.66 11.10
C TYR A 1 -1.43 17.96 10.76
N LEU A 2 -0.72 17.39 11.78
CA LEU A 2 0.56 16.69 11.61
C LEU A 2 0.40 15.18 11.39
N ILE A 3 -0.80 14.66 11.61
CA ILE A 3 -1.13 13.23 11.53
C ILE A 3 -2.36 13.07 10.65
N SER A 4 -2.32 12.08 9.77
CA SER A 4 -3.43 11.60 8.97
C SER A 4 -3.73 10.14 9.33
N THR A 5 -4.98 9.72 9.24
CA THR A 5 -5.40 8.36 9.57
C THR A 5 -6.11 7.70 8.41
N ILE A 6 -5.96 6.39 8.30
CA ILE A 6 -6.74 5.53 7.41
C ILE A 6 -7.46 4.46 8.21
N SER A 7 -8.67 4.14 7.77
CA SER A 7 -9.49 3.13 8.42
C SER A 7 -9.21 1.73 7.85
N LYS A 8 -9.54 0.72 8.64
CA LYS A 8 -9.50 -0.67 8.19
C LYS A 8 -10.54 -0.91 7.08
N TYR A 9 -10.13 -1.58 5.99
CA TYR A 9 -11.05 -2.04 4.96
C TYR A 9 -12.04 -3.06 5.54
N SER A 10 -13.32 -2.81 5.34
CA SER A 10 -14.40 -3.74 5.63
C SER A 10 -15.55 -3.51 4.64
N SER A 11 -16.18 -4.59 4.20
CA SER A 11 -17.43 -4.51 3.44
C SER A 11 -18.58 -3.94 4.27
N ARG A 12 -18.42 -3.88 5.61
CA ARG A 12 -19.40 -3.33 6.56
C ARG A 12 -18.93 -1.96 7.06
N SER A 13 -19.66 -0.91 6.74
CA SER A 13 -19.30 0.48 7.09
C SER A 13 -19.08 0.72 8.60
N ARG A 14 -19.79 0.00 9.48
CA ARG A 14 -19.64 0.12 10.95
C ARG A 14 -18.31 -0.41 11.50
N GLU A 15 -17.65 -1.34 10.79
CA GLU A 15 -16.36 -1.89 11.22
C GLU A 15 -15.19 -1.00 10.79
N ARG A 16 -15.37 -0.15 9.77
CA ARG A 16 -14.36 0.79 9.27
C ARG A 16 -13.95 1.82 10.35
N ALA A 17 -14.87 2.24 11.19
CA ALA A 17 -14.66 3.32 12.17
C ALA A 17 -13.91 2.90 13.47
N ARG A 18 -13.56 1.63 13.65
CA ARG A 18 -13.03 1.14 14.95
C ARG A 18 -11.52 0.96 15.00
N ASN A 19 -10.87 0.79 13.86
CA ASN A 19 -9.43 0.55 13.78
C ASN A 19 -8.83 1.51 12.76
N GLU A 20 -7.85 2.29 13.19
CA GLU A 20 -7.16 3.27 12.35
C GLU A 20 -5.66 3.07 12.43
N LYS A 21 -4.98 3.21 11.28
CA LYS A 21 -3.54 3.43 11.19
C LYS A 21 -3.28 4.92 11.06
N SER A 22 -2.27 5.41 11.77
CA SER A 22 -1.88 6.82 11.76
C SER A 22 -0.54 7.01 11.06
N TYR A 23 -0.46 8.01 10.20
CA TYR A 23 0.74 8.37 9.45
C TYR A 23 1.11 9.83 9.74
N ALA A 24 2.41 10.11 9.89
CA ALA A 24 2.90 11.48 9.88
C ALA A 24 2.76 12.07 8.47
N ILE A 25 2.33 13.32 8.35
CA ILE A 25 2.24 14.00 7.05
C ILE A 25 3.59 14.55 6.55
N ASP A 26 4.63 14.44 7.38
CA ASP A 26 6.00 14.78 7.04
C ASP A 26 6.95 13.75 7.65
N VAL A 27 7.71 13.06 6.80
CA VAL A 27 8.69 12.04 7.21
C VAL A 27 9.84 12.62 8.04
N ALA A 28 10.09 13.93 8.01
CA ALA A 28 11.09 14.59 8.84
C ALA A 28 10.77 14.48 10.33
N PHE A 29 9.51 14.36 10.73
CA PHE A 29 9.13 14.11 12.14
C PHE A 29 9.53 12.73 12.66
N MET A 30 9.90 11.82 11.77
CA MET A 30 10.32 10.46 12.14
C MET A 30 11.81 10.37 12.51
N ASP A 31 12.57 11.47 12.36
CA ASP A 31 14.04 11.49 12.45
C ASP A 31 14.61 11.50 13.88
N LYS A 32 13.79 11.74 14.89
CA LYS A 32 14.26 11.90 16.29
C LYS A 32 14.36 10.61 17.11
N ARG A 33 14.21 9.43 16.50
CA ARG A 33 14.41 8.16 17.21
C ARG A 33 15.88 7.73 17.10
N GLU A 34 16.44 7.23 18.21
CA GLU A 34 17.85 6.81 18.34
C GLU A 34 18.34 5.79 17.29
N ASN A 35 17.43 5.17 16.53
CA ASN A 35 17.71 4.22 15.46
C ASN A 35 17.09 4.63 14.11
N ALA A 36 17.14 5.92 13.79
CA ALA A 36 16.52 6.50 12.59
C ALA A 36 16.92 5.81 11.26
N PHE A 37 18.08 5.16 11.20
CA PHE A 37 18.61 4.44 10.04
C PHE A 37 18.60 2.92 10.19
N SER A 38 17.91 2.35 11.19
CA SER A 38 17.70 0.90 11.23
C SER A 38 16.73 0.46 10.12
N GLY A 39 16.89 -0.77 9.60
CA GLY A 39 16.03 -1.30 8.52
C GLY A 39 14.54 -1.25 8.83
N GLU A 40 14.14 -1.38 10.11
CA GLU A 40 12.75 -1.26 10.54
C GLU A 40 12.19 0.15 10.35
N ASN A 41 13.01 1.17 10.60
CA ASN A 41 12.60 2.57 10.41
C ASN A 41 12.54 2.94 8.92
N LEU A 42 13.37 2.35 8.06
CA LEU A 42 13.33 2.58 6.61
C LEU A 42 12.05 2.06 6.00
N GLY A 43 11.59 0.87 6.39
CA GLY A 43 10.30 0.34 5.96
C GLY A 43 9.14 1.27 6.31
N TRP A 44 9.13 1.77 7.52
CA TRP A 44 8.07 2.68 7.99
C TRP A 44 8.07 4.04 7.28
N ARG A 45 9.26 4.55 6.95
CA ARG A 45 9.39 5.77 6.13
C ARG A 45 8.90 5.54 4.71
N LEU A 46 9.26 4.42 4.10
CA LEU A 46 8.81 4.07 2.77
C LEU A 46 7.27 3.93 2.72
N GLU A 47 6.68 3.25 3.69
CA GLU A 47 5.22 3.13 3.82
C GLU A 47 4.55 4.52 3.94
N THR A 48 5.14 5.43 4.73
CA THR A 48 4.64 6.81 4.86
C THR A 48 4.74 7.58 3.54
N ILE A 49 5.84 7.44 2.78
CA ILE A 49 6.00 8.06 1.46
C ILE A 49 4.94 7.56 0.49
N VAL A 50 4.71 6.25 0.46
CA VAL A 50 3.65 5.64 -0.38
C VAL A 50 2.28 6.19 0.01
N TYR A 51 1.99 6.27 1.30
CA TYR A 51 0.74 6.85 1.78
C TYR A 51 0.53 8.30 1.33
N LEU A 52 1.54 9.16 1.49
CA LEU A 52 1.47 10.56 1.09
C LEU A 52 1.25 10.71 -0.43
N GLU A 53 1.91 9.87 -1.23
CA GLU A 53 1.70 9.86 -2.67
C GLU A 53 0.29 9.36 -3.04
N LEU A 54 -0.22 8.35 -2.37
CA LEU A 54 -1.61 7.90 -2.55
C LEU A 54 -2.61 9.01 -2.21
N LEU A 55 -2.39 9.78 -1.13
CA LEU A 55 -3.20 10.96 -0.80
C LEU A 55 -3.12 12.02 -1.91
N ARG A 56 -1.93 12.28 -2.46
CA ARG A 56 -1.76 13.22 -3.57
C ARG A 56 -2.51 12.77 -4.81
N ARG A 57 -2.46 11.46 -5.14
CA ARG A 57 -3.19 10.87 -6.28
C ARG A 57 -4.70 10.85 -6.08
N LYS A 58 -5.13 10.74 -4.83
CA LYS A 58 -6.56 10.81 -4.46
C LYS A 58 -7.12 12.21 -4.68
N ALA A 59 -6.33 13.27 -4.60
CA ALA A 59 -6.80 14.65 -4.70
C ALA A 59 -7.56 14.89 -6.01
N GLY A 60 -8.82 15.33 -5.90
CA GLY A 60 -9.72 15.54 -7.03
C GLY A 60 -10.46 14.28 -7.51
N THR A 61 -10.39 13.19 -6.77
CA THR A 61 -11.14 11.94 -7.02
C THR A 61 -12.04 11.60 -5.83
N GLU A 62 -13.02 10.71 -6.05
CA GLU A 62 -13.86 10.13 -4.99
C GLU A 62 -13.24 8.89 -4.34
N ASN A 63 -11.94 8.66 -4.57
CA ASN A 63 -11.29 7.45 -4.07
C ASN A 63 -11.04 7.52 -2.57
N ASP A 64 -11.12 6.36 -1.92
CA ASP A 64 -10.77 6.16 -0.54
C ASP A 64 -9.57 5.23 -0.39
N ILE A 65 -8.76 5.49 0.65
CA ILE A 65 -7.60 4.69 1.01
C ILE A 65 -7.91 4.01 2.34
N TYR A 66 -7.73 2.69 2.35
CA TYR A 66 -7.88 1.82 3.53
C TYR A 66 -6.62 0.98 3.71
N TYR A 67 -6.48 0.31 4.86
CA TYR A 67 -5.59 -0.83 5.01
C TYR A 67 -6.42 -2.10 5.20
N TYR A 68 -5.87 -3.26 4.85
CA TYR A 68 -6.51 -4.55 5.11
C TYR A 68 -5.78 -5.30 6.22
N GLN A 69 -6.53 -5.82 7.18
CA GLN A 69 -6.00 -6.68 8.23
C GLN A 69 -6.89 -7.90 8.41
N GLY A 70 -6.38 -9.05 8.00
CA GLY A 70 -6.94 -10.36 8.25
C GLY A 70 -6.43 -10.97 9.55
N ARG A 71 -6.68 -12.29 9.74
CA ARG A 71 -6.21 -13.01 10.94
C ARG A 71 -4.69 -13.23 10.95
N SER A 72 -4.06 -13.42 9.80
CA SER A 72 -2.65 -13.83 9.67
C SER A 72 -1.88 -13.08 8.60
N ALA A 73 -2.47 -12.06 8.00
CA ALA A 73 -1.84 -11.26 6.95
C ALA A 73 -2.49 -9.87 6.90
N GLU A 74 -1.72 -8.90 6.46
CA GLU A 74 -2.10 -7.50 6.33
C GLU A 74 -1.66 -6.99 4.96
N ALA A 75 -2.46 -6.12 4.32
CA ALA A 75 -2.03 -5.31 3.19
C ALA A 75 -2.04 -3.84 3.62
N ASP A 76 -0.97 -3.13 3.27
CA ASP A 76 -0.74 -1.78 3.78
C ASP A 76 -1.77 -0.79 3.26
N PHE A 77 -2.09 -0.87 1.94
CA PHE A 77 -3.09 0.02 1.37
C PHE A 77 -4.03 -0.70 0.41
N VAL A 78 -5.29 -0.33 0.50
CA VAL A 78 -6.38 -0.72 -0.40
C VAL A 78 -7.03 0.55 -0.91
N VAL A 79 -6.94 0.81 -2.20
CA VAL A 79 -7.54 1.99 -2.85
C VAL A 79 -8.88 1.59 -3.46
N CYS A 80 -9.93 2.33 -3.12
CA CYS A 80 -11.28 2.04 -3.57
C CYS A 80 -11.93 3.28 -4.23
N ASP A 81 -12.77 3.02 -5.22
CA ASP A 81 -13.76 3.97 -5.73
C ASP A 81 -15.15 3.43 -5.31
N GLY A 82 -15.74 4.05 -4.31
CA GLY A 82 -16.95 3.56 -3.68
C GLY A 82 -16.82 2.11 -3.19
N ASN A 83 -17.54 1.19 -3.83
CA ASN A 83 -17.52 -0.24 -3.48
C ASN A 83 -16.51 -1.07 -4.31
N LYS A 84 -15.88 -0.48 -5.32
CA LYS A 84 -14.91 -1.15 -6.18
C LYS A 84 -13.51 -0.94 -5.64
N THR A 85 -12.77 -2.02 -5.39
CA THR A 85 -11.34 -1.93 -5.12
C THR A 85 -10.60 -1.78 -6.44
N LEU A 86 -9.73 -0.79 -6.50
CA LEU A 86 -8.96 -0.41 -7.68
C LEU A 86 -7.56 -1.01 -7.66
N ALA A 87 -6.93 -1.03 -6.48
CA ALA A 87 -5.61 -1.59 -6.30
C ALA A 87 -5.35 -1.97 -4.83
N VAL A 88 -4.45 -2.94 -4.64
CA VAL A 88 -3.88 -3.32 -3.35
C VAL A 88 -2.38 -3.06 -3.40
N TYR A 89 -1.86 -2.38 -2.40
CA TYR A 89 -0.45 -2.08 -2.25
C TYR A 89 0.10 -2.69 -0.97
N GLN A 90 1.27 -3.28 -1.09
CA GLN A 90 2.14 -3.68 0.01
C GLN A 90 3.44 -2.89 -0.10
N VAL A 91 4.07 -2.60 1.02
CA VAL A 91 5.31 -1.81 1.05
C VAL A 91 6.35 -2.53 1.88
N SER A 92 7.52 -2.75 1.31
CA SER A 92 8.67 -3.32 2.01
C SER A 92 9.95 -2.65 1.55
N TYR A 93 10.81 -2.24 2.48
CA TYR A 93 12.07 -1.63 2.11
C TYR A 93 12.95 -2.60 1.31
N ASP A 94 13.00 -3.87 1.72
CA ASP A 94 13.84 -4.92 1.13
C ASP A 94 13.09 -6.27 1.19
N ILE A 95 13.06 -6.99 0.10
CA ILE A 95 12.49 -8.33 -0.03
C ILE A 95 13.52 -9.40 -0.43
N SER A 96 14.81 -9.11 -0.31
CA SER A 96 15.89 -10.08 -0.58
C SER A 96 15.87 -11.27 0.39
N ASN A 97 15.35 -11.06 1.60
CA ASN A 97 15.17 -12.12 2.58
C ASN A 97 13.89 -12.93 2.32
N ASP A 98 14.00 -14.24 2.17
CA ASP A 98 12.88 -15.14 1.85
C ASP A 98 11.72 -15.05 2.84
N LYS A 99 11.98 -14.88 4.13
CA LYS A 99 10.94 -14.77 5.16
C LYS A 99 10.14 -13.47 4.98
N THR A 100 10.82 -12.37 4.76
CA THR A 100 10.20 -11.07 4.46
C THR A 100 9.41 -11.17 3.16
N ARG A 101 10.05 -11.63 2.09
CA ARG A 101 9.41 -11.81 0.77
C ARG A 101 8.10 -12.59 0.87
N LYS A 102 8.09 -13.76 1.51
CA LYS A 102 6.88 -14.59 1.70
C LYS A 102 5.81 -13.87 2.50
N ARG A 103 6.20 -13.10 3.50
CA ARG A 103 5.25 -12.31 4.31
C ARG A 103 4.55 -11.24 3.47
N GLU A 104 5.31 -10.49 2.67
CA GLU A 104 4.77 -9.40 1.86
C GLU A 104 3.88 -9.92 0.72
N ILE A 105 4.29 -10.98 0.03
CA ILE A 105 3.47 -11.67 -0.98
C ILE A 105 2.14 -12.14 -0.35
N LYS A 106 2.22 -12.78 0.82
CA LYS A 106 1.03 -13.22 1.55
C LYS A 106 0.10 -12.05 1.91
N GLY A 107 0.65 -10.89 2.26
CA GLY A 107 -0.10 -9.66 2.51
C GLY A 107 -0.87 -9.21 1.28
N CYS A 108 -0.20 -9.06 0.13
CA CYS A 108 -0.81 -8.72 -1.15
C CYS A 108 -1.97 -9.67 -1.48
N ILE A 109 -1.72 -10.98 -1.45
CA ILE A 109 -2.71 -12.00 -1.82
C ILE A 109 -3.90 -11.99 -0.85
N ALA A 110 -3.66 -11.79 0.44
CA ALA A 110 -4.74 -11.69 1.42
C ALA A 110 -5.64 -10.47 1.16
N GLY A 111 -5.05 -9.33 0.83
CA GLY A 111 -5.76 -8.13 0.39
C GLY A 111 -6.57 -8.39 -0.87
N ALA A 112 -5.95 -9.01 -1.89
CA ALA A 112 -6.60 -9.39 -3.15
C ALA A 112 -7.84 -10.26 -2.94
N LYS A 113 -7.69 -11.34 -2.18
CA LYS A 113 -8.79 -12.28 -1.86
C LYS A 113 -9.93 -11.59 -1.12
N ALA A 114 -9.62 -10.70 -0.16
CA ALA A 114 -10.62 -10.00 0.63
C ALA A 114 -11.40 -8.94 -0.16
N THR A 115 -10.75 -8.32 -1.13
CA THR A 115 -11.28 -7.20 -1.91
C THR A 115 -11.74 -7.60 -3.32
N LYS A 116 -11.41 -8.81 -3.77
CA LYS A 116 -11.61 -9.31 -5.14
C LYS A 116 -10.92 -8.40 -6.18
N CYS A 117 -9.71 -7.96 -5.87
CA CYS A 117 -8.91 -7.09 -6.71
C CYS A 117 -7.67 -7.84 -7.20
N ASP A 118 -7.43 -7.83 -8.50
CA ASP A 118 -6.27 -8.49 -9.12
C ASP A 118 -5.13 -7.50 -9.46
N ASN A 119 -5.32 -6.21 -9.20
CA ASN A 119 -4.32 -5.16 -9.43
C ASN A 119 -3.44 -5.00 -8.19
N LEU A 120 -2.32 -5.73 -8.15
CA LEU A 120 -1.47 -5.89 -6.97
C LEU A 120 -0.09 -5.30 -7.18
N PHE A 121 0.34 -4.49 -6.22
CA PHE A 121 1.64 -3.84 -6.21
C PHE A 121 2.39 -4.11 -4.91
N LEU A 122 3.67 -4.43 -5.04
CA LEU A 122 4.63 -4.46 -3.93
C LEU A 122 5.67 -3.37 -4.19
N ILE A 123 5.62 -2.30 -3.40
CA ILE A 123 6.53 -1.17 -3.53
C ILE A 123 7.76 -1.42 -2.66
N THR A 124 8.93 -1.33 -3.26
CA THR A 124 10.22 -1.58 -2.60
C THR A 124 11.17 -0.40 -2.77
N ASP A 125 12.34 -0.46 -2.12
CA ASP A 125 13.38 0.55 -2.34
C ASP A 125 13.96 0.43 -3.75
N HIS A 126 14.36 -0.76 -4.20
CA HIS A 126 15.08 -0.93 -5.45
C HIS A 126 14.73 -2.18 -6.29
N GLU A 127 13.99 -3.16 -5.75
CA GLU A 127 13.66 -4.37 -6.49
C GLU A 127 12.57 -4.11 -7.53
N SER A 128 12.74 -4.75 -8.70
CA SER A 128 11.81 -4.66 -9.84
C SER A 128 11.65 -6.04 -10.47
N GLU A 129 10.48 -6.63 -10.34
CA GLU A 129 10.15 -7.95 -10.89
C GLU A 129 8.63 -8.15 -10.99
N VAL A 130 8.22 -9.25 -11.58
CA VAL A 130 6.83 -9.73 -11.56
C VAL A 130 6.81 -11.06 -10.83
N ILE A 131 5.94 -11.18 -9.83
CA ILE A 131 5.78 -12.40 -9.05
C ILE A 131 4.43 -13.02 -9.38
N GLU A 132 4.46 -14.31 -9.74
CA GLU A 132 3.25 -15.13 -9.93
C GLU A 132 3.12 -16.07 -8.74
N GLU A 133 2.07 -15.91 -7.94
CA GLU A 133 1.82 -16.72 -6.75
C GLU A 133 0.32 -16.90 -6.51
N ASP A 134 -0.12 -18.13 -6.18
CA ASP A 134 -1.53 -18.46 -5.90
C ASP A 134 -2.53 -18.01 -6.98
N GLY A 135 -2.10 -17.91 -8.25
CA GLY A 135 -2.92 -17.42 -9.36
C GLY A 135 -3.07 -15.90 -9.44
N TYR A 136 -2.28 -15.16 -8.67
CA TYR A 136 -2.19 -13.71 -8.72
C TYR A 136 -0.86 -13.25 -9.31
N THR A 137 -0.92 -12.13 -10.04
CA THR A 137 0.26 -11.42 -10.55
C THR A 137 0.52 -10.21 -9.67
N ILE A 138 1.70 -10.12 -9.05
CA ILE A 138 2.12 -9.00 -8.22
C ILE A 138 3.25 -8.25 -8.94
N GLN A 139 3.05 -6.96 -9.17
CA GLN A 139 4.08 -6.09 -9.74
C GLN A 139 4.95 -5.54 -8.61
N VAL A 140 6.23 -5.94 -8.58
CA VAL A 140 7.23 -5.35 -7.67
C VAL A 140 7.85 -4.15 -8.36
N ILE A 141 7.76 -2.99 -7.72
CA ILE A 141 8.16 -1.72 -8.33
C ILE A 141 8.98 -0.90 -7.34
N PRO A 142 10.20 -0.45 -7.71
CA PRO A 142 10.97 0.44 -6.87
C PRO A 142 10.27 1.78 -6.70
N ILE A 143 10.36 2.34 -5.48
CA ILE A 143 9.63 3.56 -5.09
C ILE A 143 9.89 4.74 -6.03
N TRP A 144 11.15 4.95 -6.45
CA TRP A 144 11.51 6.04 -7.35
C TRP A 144 10.81 5.94 -8.70
N GLU A 145 10.67 4.72 -9.22
CA GLU A 145 9.96 4.44 -10.46
C GLU A 145 8.45 4.65 -10.28
N TRP A 146 7.88 4.14 -9.19
CA TRP A 146 6.47 4.29 -8.89
C TRP A 146 6.06 5.76 -8.71
N LEU A 147 6.92 6.58 -8.10
CA LEU A 147 6.68 8.02 -7.93
C LEU A 147 6.75 8.81 -9.24
N THR A 148 7.56 8.38 -10.21
CA THR A 148 7.86 9.14 -11.44
C THR A 148 7.05 8.72 -12.65
N ARG A 149 6.55 7.50 -12.73
CA ARG A 149 5.77 7.02 -13.88
C ARG A 149 4.38 7.66 -13.94
N GLU A 150 4.05 8.26 -15.08
CA GLU A 150 2.71 8.84 -15.32
C GLU A 150 1.61 7.78 -15.30
N ALA A 151 1.87 6.57 -15.80
CA ALA A 151 0.95 5.44 -15.76
C ALA A 151 0.46 5.09 -14.36
N TYR A 152 1.25 5.41 -13.33
CA TYR A 152 0.89 5.18 -11.92
C TYR A 152 0.30 6.43 -11.25
N LYS A 153 0.28 7.58 -11.91
CA LYS A 153 -0.41 8.78 -11.41
C LYS A 153 -1.93 8.60 -11.38
N HIS A 154 -2.44 7.71 -12.23
CA HIS A 154 -3.87 7.36 -12.30
C HIS A 154 -4.04 5.85 -12.49
N PRO A 155 -3.82 5.01 -11.46
CA PRO A 155 -4.09 3.57 -11.58
C PRO A 155 -5.56 3.25 -11.90
N ILE A 156 -6.39 4.27 -11.99
CA ILE A 156 -7.85 4.23 -12.04
C ILE A 156 -8.41 4.55 -13.44
N SER A 157 -7.68 5.28 -14.28
CA SER A 157 -8.25 5.74 -15.56
C SER A 157 -8.21 4.71 -16.69
N HIS A 158 -7.45 3.63 -16.56
CA HIS A 158 -7.37 2.59 -17.60
C HIS A 158 -8.37 1.42 -17.43
N ALA A 159 -9.21 1.44 -16.39
CA ALA A 159 -10.25 0.42 -16.22
C ALA A 159 -11.59 0.78 -16.91
N ILE A 160 -11.65 1.91 -17.64
CA ILE A 160 -12.90 2.40 -18.26
C ILE A 160 -12.87 2.35 -19.80
N GLU A 161 -11.72 2.01 -20.41
CA GLU A 161 -11.65 1.81 -21.88
C GLU A 161 -11.46 0.33 -22.19
N ASN A 162 -12.54 -0.44 -22.11
CA ASN A 162 -12.91 -1.59 -22.97
C ASN A 162 -14.34 -2.03 -22.66
#